data_0280226ec95af31064487c3be456fc1c
#
_entry.id   0280226ec95af31064487c3be456fc1c
#
_cell.length_a   1.000
_cell.length_b   1.000
_cell.length_c   1.000
_cell.angle_alpha   90.00
_cell.angle_beta   90.00
_cell.angle_gamma   90.00
#
_symmetry.space_group_name_H-M   'P 1'
#
loop_
_entity.id
_entity.type
_entity.pdbx_description
1 polymer ?
#
loop_
_entity_poly.entity_id
_entity_poly.type
_entity_poly.pdbx_seq_one_letter_code
_entity_poly.pdbx_strand_id
1 'polypeptide(L)'
;MKLKLSLGFLFVYFILGLVTVWATHIRAGEIIAERTSVQTLTYRITVVGYTDTRSNVVFGPGTINFGDGRVEQLNTQSDFSLVESLGNQIEKNTFVISHTFQGPGVYTI
;
A
#
# COMPACT_ATOMS: atom_id res chain seq x y z
N MET A 1 20.54 24.89 41.46
CA MET A 1 19.62 25.45 40.43
C MET A 1 19.92 24.98 39.01
N LYS A 2 21.16 24.91 38.61
CA LYS A 2 21.54 24.46 37.27
C LYS A 2 21.17 22.99 36.95
N LEU A 3 21.18 22.13 37.96
CA LEU A 3 20.81 20.70 37.82
C LEU A 3 19.32 20.47 37.49
N LYS A 4 18.42 21.31 38.02
CA LYS A 4 16.99 21.21 37.79
C LYS A 4 16.59 21.61 36.38
N LEU A 5 17.25 22.57 35.78
CA LEU A 5 17.05 22.98 34.40
C LEU A 5 17.53 21.90 33.41
N SER A 6 18.63 21.25 33.71
CA SER A 6 19.20 20.16 32.90
C SER A 6 18.28 18.95 32.85
N LEU A 7 17.64 18.58 33.97
CA LEU A 7 16.67 17.50 34.06
C LEU A 7 15.37 17.81 33.29
N GLY A 8 14.90 19.06 33.32
CA GLY A 8 13.73 19.49 32.57
C GLY A 8 13.96 19.40 31.05
N PHE A 9 15.12 19.79 30.58
CA PHE A 9 15.50 19.65 29.18
C PHE A 9 15.58 18.19 28.71
N LEU A 10 16.13 17.32 29.52
CA LEU A 10 16.22 15.89 29.23
C LEU A 10 14.84 15.24 29.15
N PHE A 11 13.92 15.63 30.01
CA PHE A 11 12.55 15.14 30.04
C PHE A 11 11.75 15.57 28.79
N VAL A 12 11.87 16.84 28.39
CA VAL A 12 11.25 17.35 27.15
C VAL A 12 11.81 16.67 25.92
N TYR A 13 13.10 16.41 25.87
CA TYR A 13 13.74 15.69 24.77
C TYR A 13 13.26 14.24 24.69
N PHE A 14 13.03 13.59 25.80
CA PHE A 14 12.49 12.23 25.86
C PHE A 14 11.04 12.15 25.36
N ILE A 15 10.18 13.12 25.71
CA ILE A 15 8.80 13.21 25.23
C ILE A 15 8.75 13.47 23.71
N LEU A 16 9.59 14.34 23.17
CA LEU A 16 9.70 14.59 21.74
C LEU A 16 10.18 13.37 20.97
N GLY A 17 11.06 12.56 21.54
CA GLY A 17 11.51 11.30 20.98
C GLY A 17 10.41 10.25 20.90
N LEU A 18 9.46 10.22 21.81
CA LEU A 18 8.32 9.30 21.81
C LEU A 18 7.27 9.64 20.75
N VAL A 19 7.13 10.89 20.34
CA VAL A 19 6.16 11.34 19.33
C VAL A 19 6.56 10.93 17.91
N THR A 20 7.82 10.60 17.68
CA THR A 20 8.32 10.21 16.33
C THR A 20 8.16 8.73 16.00
N VAL A 21 7.59 7.92 16.89
CA VAL A 21 7.44 6.46 16.72
C VAL A 21 6.06 6.07 16.13
N TRP A 22 5.49 6.88 15.27
CA TRP A 22 4.30 6.48 14.53
C TRP A 22 4.73 5.62 13.34
N ALA A 23 4.57 4.31 13.50
CA ALA A 23 4.83 3.37 12.42
C ALA A 23 3.84 3.58 11.28
N THR A 24 4.33 3.52 10.04
CA THR A 24 3.48 3.45 8.86
C THR A 24 2.67 2.16 8.91
N HIS A 25 1.37 2.25 8.64
CA HIS A 25 0.47 1.11 8.69
C HIS A 25 0.60 0.22 7.46
N ILE A 26 1.10 0.76 6.36
CA ILE A 26 1.43 0.02 5.14
C ILE A 26 2.94 -0.25 5.16
N ARG A 27 3.29 -1.53 5.15
CA ARG A 27 4.69 -1.98 5.26
C ARG A 27 5.40 -2.02 3.92
N ALA A 28 4.69 -2.45 2.89
CA ALA A 28 5.23 -2.59 1.54
C ALA A 28 4.11 -2.73 0.53
N GLY A 29 4.44 -2.58 -0.73
CA GLY A 29 3.52 -2.81 -1.83
C GLY A 29 4.26 -3.09 -3.13
N GLU A 30 3.57 -3.73 -4.07
CA GLU A 30 4.09 -4.00 -5.40
C GLU A 30 2.96 -4.05 -6.42
N ILE A 31 3.27 -3.73 -7.65
CA ILE A 31 2.37 -3.87 -8.80
C ILE A 31 3.07 -4.76 -9.82
N ILE A 32 2.38 -5.83 -10.25
CA ILE A 32 2.87 -6.78 -11.22
C ILE A 32 1.94 -6.75 -12.43
N ALA A 33 2.49 -6.63 -13.63
CA ALA A 33 1.73 -6.66 -14.86
C ALA A 33 2.20 -7.84 -15.72
N GLU A 34 1.26 -8.69 -16.11
CA GLU A 34 1.50 -9.85 -16.99
C GLU A 34 0.59 -9.79 -18.20
N ARG A 35 1.16 -9.91 -19.39
CA ARG A 35 0.38 -9.96 -20.61
C ARG A 35 -0.38 -11.28 -20.69
N THR A 36 -1.69 -11.22 -20.93
CA THR A 36 -2.57 -12.39 -20.97
C THR A 36 -3.09 -12.72 -22.36
N SER A 37 -2.88 -11.85 -23.35
CA SER A 37 -3.31 -12.07 -24.74
C SER A 37 -2.17 -11.75 -25.69
N VAL A 38 -2.05 -12.55 -26.76
CA VAL A 38 -1.12 -12.28 -27.87
C VAL A 38 -1.75 -11.42 -28.96
N GLN A 39 -3.08 -11.31 -28.98
CA GLN A 39 -3.84 -10.58 -30.01
C GLN A 39 -4.15 -9.15 -29.57
N THR A 40 -4.27 -8.91 -28.27
CA THR A 40 -4.57 -7.61 -27.69
C THR A 40 -3.52 -7.24 -26.67
N LEU A 41 -3.45 -5.95 -26.31
CA LEU A 41 -2.58 -5.45 -25.25
C LEU A 41 -3.27 -5.56 -23.89
N THR A 42 -3.72 -6.77 -23.59
CA THR A 42 -4.41 -7.08 -22.33
C THR A 42 -3.44 -7.62 -21.31
N TYR A 43 -3.46 -7.00 -20.14
CA TYR A 43 -2.60 -7.34 -19.02
C TYR A 43 -3.43 -7.67 -17.80
N ARG A 44 -2.99 -8.69 -17.08
CA ARG A 44 -3.43 -8.92 -15.71
C ARG A 44 -2.52 -8.12 -14.79
N ILE A 45 -3.12 -7.19 -14.06
CA ILE A 45 -2.43 -6.32 -13.13
C ILE A 45 -2.76 -6.77 -11.73
N THR A 46 -1.73 -7.15 -10.99
CA THR A 46 -1.84 -7.58 -9.60
C THR A 46 -1.27 -6.49 -8.70
N VAL A 47 -2.11 -5.98 -7.81
CA VAL A 47 -1.72 -4.99 -6.81
C VAL A 47 -1.64 -5.69 -5.46
N VAL A 48 -0.48 -5.65 -4.84
CA VAL A 48 -0.24 -6.28 -3.54
C VAL A 48 0.14 -5.22 -2.53
N GLY A 49 -0.51 -5.25 -1.37
CA GLY A 49 -0.18 -4.40 -0.24
C GLY A 49 -0.05 -5.22 1.04
N TYR A 50 0.96 -4.92 1.82
CA TYR A 50 1.20 -5.55 3.12
C TYR A 50 0.86 -4.56 4.22
N THR A 51 -0.04 -4.95 5.12
CA THR A 51 -0.51 -4.12 6.22
C THR A 51 -0.17 -4.74 7.57
N ASP A 52 -0.07 -3.89 8.57
CA ASP A 52 0.09 -4.30 9.95
C ASP A 52 -1.29 -4.51 10.60
N THR A 53 -1.59 -5.73 11.05
CA THR A 53 -2.90 -6.06 11.65
C THR A 53 -3.14 -5.42 13.00
N ARG A 54 -2.10 -4.87 13.64
CA ARG A 54 -2.25 -4.10 14.89
C ARG A 54 -2.87 -2.73 14.67
N SER A 55 -2.94 -2.30 13.42
CA SER A 55 -3.51 -1.04 13.00
C SER A 55 -4.93 -1.22 12.49
N ASN A 56 -5.77 -0.19 12.61
CA ASN A 56 -7.10 -0.15 12.03
C ASN A 56 -7.09 0.22 10.54
N VAL A 57 -5.92 0.41 9.95
CA VAL A 57 -5.80 0.75 8.54
C VAL A 57 -5.97 -0.49 7.68
N VAL A 58 -6.89 -0.39 6.74
CA VAL A 58 -7.18 -1.44 5.74
C VAL A 58 -6.54 -1.03 4.42
N PHE A 59 -5.99 -1.99 3.69
CA PHE A 59 -5.51 -1.77 2.33
C PHE A 59 -6.69 -1.74 1.36
N GLY A 60 -7.00 -0.57 0.83
CA GLY A 60 -8.19 -0.31 0.03
C GLY A 60 -9.41 0.10 0.87
N PRO A 61 -10.51 0.53 0.22
CA PRO A 61 -10.64 0.75 -1.22
C PRO A 61 -9.76 1.90 -1.70
N GLY A 62 -9.26 1.78 -2.91
CA GLY A 62 -8.43 2.78 -3.56
C GLY A 62 -8.73 2.85 -5.04
N THR A 63 -7.96 3.63 -5.76
CA THR A 63 -8.06 3.70 -7.22
C THR A 63 -6.74 3.27 -7.84
N ILE A 64 -6.83 2.64 -9.00
CA ILE A 64 -5.69 2.36 -9.86
C ILE A 64 -5.79 3.20 -11.12
N ASN A 65 -4.72 3.91 -11.44
CA ASN A 65 -4.59 4.66 -12.68
C ASN A 65 -3.65 3.89 -13.60
N PHE A 66 -4.15 3.49 -14.77
CA PHE A 66 -3.38 2.68 -15.72
C PHE A 66 -2.40 3.51 -16.56
N GLY A 67 -2.41 4.82 -16.42
CA GLY A 67 -1.52 5.69 -17.18
C GLY A 67 -1.97 5.99 -18.61
N ASP A 68 -3.12 5.50 -19.02
CA ASP A 68 -3.73 5.71 -20.35
C ASP A 68 -5.00 6.59 -20.29
N GLY A 69 -5.25 7.23 -19.16
CA GLY A 69 -6.46 8.03 -18.92
C GLY A 69 -7.59 7.26 -18.25
N ARG A 70 -7.47 5.95 -18.08
CA ARG A 70 -8.45 5.14 -17.36
C ARG A 70 -8.07 4.97 -15.89
N VAL A 71 -9.08 5.07 -15.04
CA VAL A 71 -8.97 4.88 -13.59
C VAL A 71 -10.07 3.92 -13.16
N GLU A 72 -9.71 2.91 -12.38
CA GLU A 72 -10.67 1.98 -11.78
C GLU A 72 -10.55 1.97 -10.27
N GLN A 73 -11.67 1.67 -9.60
CA GLN A 73 -11.68 1.51 -8.15
C GLN A 73 -11.35 0.07 -7.76
N LEU A 74 -10.42 -0.07 -6.83
CA LEU A 74 -10.15 -1.33 -6.16
C LEU A 74 -11.18 -1.52 -5.06
N ASN A 75 -12.09 -2.46 -5.24
CA ASN A 75 -13.12 -2.74 -4.27
C ASN A 75 -12.78 -4.01 -3.49
N THR A 76 -12.77 -3.92 -2.17
CA THR A 76 -12.51 -5.07 -1.29
C THR A 76 -13.59 -6.15 -1.35
N GLN A 77 -14.75 -5.83 -1.91
CA GLN A 77 -15.87 -6.76 -2.08
C GLN A 77 -15.90 -7.42 -3.47
N SER A 78 -14.94 -7.10 -4.34
CA SER A 78 -14.86 -7.73 -5.65
C SER A 78 -14.32 -9.17 -5.52
N ASP A 79 -14.73 -10.03 -6.45
CA ASP A 79 -14.27 -11.43 -6.53
C ASP A 79 -12.76 -11.56 -6.76
N PHE A 80 -12.08 -10.44 -6.94
CA PHE A 80 -10.65 -10.38 -7.22
C PHE A 80 -9.79 -9.96 -6.03
N SER A 81 -10.38 -9.79 -4.86
CA SER A 81 -9.63 -9.44 -3.66
C SER A 81 -9.34 -10.68 -2.82
N LEU A 82 -8.10 -10.81 -2.39
CA LEU A 82 -7.66 -11.87 -1.51
C LEU A 82 -6.89 -11.26 -0.34
N VAL A 83 -7.26 -11.66 0.88
CA VAL A 83 -6.58 -11.27 2.11
C VAL A 83 -5.98 -12.51 2.75
N GLU A 84 -4.67 -12.48 2.98
CA GLU A 84 -3.92 -13.59 3.56
C GLU A 84 -3.17 -13.13 4.80
N SER A 85 -3.30 -13.89 5.90
CA SER A 85 -2.46 -13.67 7.07
C SER A 85 -1.11 -14.35 6.86
N LEU A 86 -0.03 -13.61 6.97
CA LEU A 86 1.34 -14.13 6.85
C LEU A 86 1.97 -14.46 8.21
N GLY A 87 1.25 -14.26 9.31
CA GLY A 87 1.83 -14.31 10.64
C GLY A 87 2.57 -13.03 11.01
N ASN A 88 3.09 -12.94 12.22
CA ASN A 88 3.80 -11.76 12.73
C ASN A 88 3.01 -10.45 12.59
N GLN A 89 1.67 -10.54 12.63
CA GLN A 89 0.76 -9.39 12.52
C GLN A 89 0.85 -8.67 11.17
N ILE A 90 1.11 -9.43 10.10
CA ILE A 90 1.15 -8.92 8.74
C ILE A 90 0.08 -9.62 7.90
N GLU A 91 -0.70 -8.82 7.18
CA GLU A 91 -1.64 -9.27 6.17
C GLU A 91 -1.16 -8.88 4.78
N LYS A 92 -1.29 -9.81 3.86
CA LYS A 92 -1.09 -9.58 2.43
C LYS A 92 -2.45 -9.39 1.77
N ASN A 93 -2.63 -8.24 1.14
CA ASN A 93 -3.83 -7.90 0.40
C ASN A 93 -3.51 -7.90 -1.09
N THR A 94 -4.27 -8.66 -1.87
CA THR A 94 -4.04 -8.83 -3.30
C THR A 94 -5.28 -8.45 -4.07
N PHE A 95 -5.15 -7.56 -5.05
CA PHE A 95 -6.18 -7.21 -6.02
C PHE A 95 -5.70 -7.57 -7.42
N VAL A 96 -6.56 -8.19 -8.20
CA VAL A 96 -6.25 -8.58 -9.59
C VAL A 96 -7.24 -7.92 -10.52
N ILE A 97 -6.74 -7.18 -11.51
CA ILE A 97 -7.54 -6.46 -12.49
C ILE A 97 -6.99 -6.76 -13.86
N SER A 98 -7.90 -6.98 -14.82
CA SER A 98 -7.55 -7.08 -16.23
C SER A 98 -7.75 -5.72 -16.90
N HIS A 99 -6.77 -5.28 -17.67
CA HIS A 99 -6.84 -4.03 -18.42
C HIS A 99 -6.27 -4.20 -19.82
N THR A 100 -6.95 -3.61 -20.81
CA THR A 100 -6.51 -3.61 -22.20
C THR A 100 -6.12 -2.20 -22.61
N PHE A 101 -4.85 -2.03 -23.00
CA PHE A 101 -4.35 -0.78 -23.57
C PHE A 101 -4.72 -0.70 -25.05
N GLN A 102 -5.05 0.49 -25.55
CA GLN A 102 -5.49 0.69 -26.93
C GLN A 102 -4.34 0.70 -27.94
N GLY A 103 -3.13 0.97 -27.51
CA GLY A 103 -1.96 0.99 -28.36
C GLY A 103 -0.68 0.75 -27.59
N PRO A 104 0.42 0.40 -28.29
CA PRO A 104 1.71 0.24 -27.65
C PRO A 104 2.24 1.57 -27.13
N GLY A 105 2.95 1.53 -26.03
CA GLY A 105 3.49 2.72 -25.39
C GLY A 105 4.13 2.40 -24.05
N VAL A 106 4.59 3.43 -23.38
CA VAL A 106 5.07 3.35 -22.00
C VAL A 106 3.98 3.91 -21.09
N TYR A 107 3.49 3.09 -20.19
CA TYR A 107 2.44 3.44 -19.26
C TYR A 107 2.96 3.34 -17.83
N THR A 108 2.67 4.36 -17.03
CA THR A 108 3.00 4.35 -15.60
C THR A 108 1.74 4.13 -14.78
N ILE A 109 1.72 3.04 -14.04
CA ILE A 109 0.60 2.62 -13.19
C ILE A 109 0.86 3.08 -11.74
#